data_583a6f24200bb7b80e4f639bbe9b3fbd
#
_entry.id   583a6f24200bb7b80e4f639bbe9b3fbd
#
_cell.length_a   1.000
_cell.length_b   1.000
_cell.length_c   1.000
_cell.angle_alpha   90.00
_cell.angle_beta   90.00
_cell.angle_gamma   90.00
#
_symmetry.space_group_name_H-M   'P 1'
#
loop_
_entity.id
_entity.type
_entity.pdbx_description
1 polymer ?
#
loop_
_entity_poly.entity_id
_entity_poly.type
_entity_poly.pdbx_seq_one_letter_code
_entity_poly.pdbx_strand_id
1 'polypeptide(L)'
;SDLRLDLGRTLKGAISAREADGIIRKLSFKSFAAEYKCVIVWLPETMNEEAANKILKILEEPWEKTLFVLVSERPDLLLPTILSRTQEVVVPRLTDEEVHAELERRGERDPEKIRTFTRLAAGDLIELEHLLRGEGNELRKDDFEFFCSLMRLSYNDKHLELMAWAEEVAQLSREQQRAFLTDAVRLLRESYLLHAGLGEISCLWGEEAKFCRNFAPFIGNQNIESLVAEAESAMAQIRQNGNPTIVFTYFALSVSKMIKKL
;
A
#
# COMPACT_ATOMS: atom_id res chain seq x y z
N SER A 1 -29.64 11.66 12.61
CA SER A 1 -28.87 10.86 13.59
C SER A 1 -28.24 9.70 12.85
N ASP A 2 -26.97 9.84 12.54
CA ASP A 2 -26.16 8.82 11.89
C ASP A 2 -25.98 7.65 12.85
N LEU A 3 -26.68 6.56 12.62
CA LEU A 3 -26.40 5.27 13.24
C LEU A 3 -25.15 4.68 12.53
N ARG A 4 -23.97 5.18 12.88
CA ARG A 4 -22.72 4.50 12.56
C ARG A 4 -22.63 3.23 13.39
N LEU A 5 -22.79 2.11 12.73
CA LEU A 5 -22.46 0.81 13.26
C LEU A 5 -20.95 0.61 13.08
N ASP A 6 -20.18 0.98 14.08
CA ASP A 6 -18.82 0.49 14.22
C ASP A 6 -18.91 -0.98 14.68
N LEU A 7 -18.95 -1.90 13.72
CA LEU A 7 -18.74 -3.32 13.97
C LEU A 7 -17.25 -3.45 14.23
N GLY A 8 -16.89 -3.56 15.52
CA GLY A 8 -15.54 -3.55 16.02
C GLY A 8 -14.54 -4.30 15.14
N ARG A 9 -13.36 -3.73 14.99
CA ARG A 9 -12.22 -4.34 14.31
C ARG A 9 -12.00 -5.75 14.82
N THR A 10 -12.34 -6.75 14.02
CA THR A 10 -11.89 -8.11 14.28
C THR A 10 -10.38 -8.15 14.09
N LEU A 11 -9.67 -8.71 15.05
CA LEU A 11 -8.19 -8.84 15.08
C LEU A 11 -7.57 -9.58 13.88
N LYS A 12 -8.39 -10.02 12.89
CA LYS A 12 -7.97 -10.72 11.68
C LYS A 12 -8.46 -10.10 10.37
N GLY A 13 -9.17 -8.97 10.40
CA GLY A 13 -9.63 -8.30 9.17
C GLY A 13 -10.66 -9.08 8.33
N ALA A 14 -11.23 -10.17 8.86
CA ALA A 14 -12.21 -10.99 8.15
C ALA A 14 -13.62 -10.77 8.70
N ILE A 15 -14.61 -10.63 7.81
CA ILE A 15 -16.03 -10.54 8.20
C ILE A 15 -16.53 -11.94 8.52
N SER A 16 -16.90 -12.17 9.77
CA SER A 16 -17.36 -13.46 10.27
C SER A 16 -18.87 -13.65 10.12
N ALA A 17 -19.34 -14.91 10.21
CA ALA A 17 -20.75 -15.26 10.24
C ALA A 17 -21.54 -14.55 11.35
N ARG A 18 -20.91 -14.26 12.51
CA ARG A 18 -21.52 -13.54 13.63
C ARG A 18 -21.79 -12.08 13.28
N GLU A 19 -20.90 -11.45 12.50
CA GLU A 19 -21.09 -10.07 12.02
C GLU A 19 -22.19 -10.02 10.98
N ALA A 20 -22.26 -11.00 10.07
CA ALA A 20 -23.37 -11.15 9.13
C ALA A 20 -24.71 -11.28 9.87
N ASP A 21 -24.81 -12.12 10.92
CA ASP A 21 -26.01 -12.23 11.76
C ASP A 21 -26.38 -10.91 12.43
N GLY A 22 -25.38 -10.13 12.85
CA GLY A 22 -25.57 -8.79 13.40
C GLY A 22 -26.21 -7.81 12.40
N ILE A 23 -25.76 -7.83 11.16
CA ILE A 23 -26.33 -7.04 10.05
C ILE A 23 -27.78 -7.46 9.81
N ILE A 24 -28.04 -8.75 9.67
CA ILE A 24 -29.39 -9.33 9.44
C ILE A 24 -30.34 -8.88 10.52
N ARG A 25 -29.96 -9.06 11.79
CA ARG A 25 -30.79 -8.68 12.94
C ARG A 25 -31.14 -7.20 12.94
N LYS A 26 -30.22 -6.34 12.62
CA LYS A 26 -30.45 -4.88 12.60
C LYS A 26 -31.35 -4.46 11.45
N LEU A 27 -31.23 -5.10 10.30
CA LEU A 27 -32.10 -4.85 9.15
C LEU A 27 -33.55 -5.30 9.39
N SER A 28 -33.79 -6.29 10.24
CA SER A 28 -35.15 -6.78 10.55
C SER A 28 -35.99 -5.76 11.34
N PHE A 29 -35.36 -4.78 12.02
CA PHE A 29 -36.11 -3.72 12.70
C PHE A 29 -36.66 -2.69 11.72
N LYS A 30 -37.92 -2.24 11.94
CA LYS A 30 -38.50 -1.14 11.15
C LYS A 30 -37.73 0.16 11.39
N SER A 31 -37.42 0.88 10.29
CA SER A 31 -36.88 2.25 10.39
C SER A 31 -38.01 3.19 10.81
N PHE A 32 -37.80 3.97 11.87
CA PHE A 32 -38.75 5.02 12.31
C PHE A 32 -38.37 6.42 11.78
N ALA A 33 -37.14 6.59 11.32
CA ALA A 33 -36.57 7.90 11.01
C ALA A 33 -36.24 8.15 9.53
N ALA A 34 -36.22 7.10 8.70
CA ALA A 34 -35.85 7.22 7.28
C ALA A 34 -36.73 6.29 6.42
N GLU A 35 -36.95 6.71 5.18
CA GLU A 35 -37.72 5.95 4.21
C GLU A 35 -36.94 4.72 3.71
N TYR A 36 -35.61 4.84 3.56
CA TYR A 36 -34.74 3.80 3.09
C TYR A 36 -33.73 3.39 4.16
N LYS A 37 -33.36 2.10 4.17
CA LYS A 37 -32.22 1.56 4.91
C LYS A 37 -31.06 1.41 3.94
N CYS A 38 -29.87 1.80 4.34
CA CYS A 38 -28.65 1.58 3.56
C CYS A 38 -27.67 0.77 4.40
N VAL A 39 -27.16 -0.29 3.81
CA VAL A 39 -26.09 -1.14 4.38
C VAL A 39 -24.87 -1.02 3.50
N ILE A 40 -23.80 -0.54 4.07
CA ILE A 40 -22.49 -0.48 3.40
C ILE A 40 -21.62 -1.60 3.98
N VAL A 41 -21.20 -2.52 3.13
CA VAL A 41 -20.25 -3.59 3.47
C VAL A 41 -18.92 -3.25 2.82
N TRP A 42 -17.94 -2.93 3.66
CA TRP A 42 -16.59 -2.60 3.23
C TRP A 42 -15.75 -3.87 3.14
N LEU A 43 -15.03 -4.06 2.02
CA LEU A 43 -14.19 -5.21 1.71
C LEU A 43 -14.96 -6.56 1.85
N PRO A 44 -16.08 -6.74 1.14
CA PRO A 44 -16.88 -7.98 1.20
C PRO A 44 -16.09 -9.23 0.79
N GLU A 45 -15.00 -9.11 0.06
CA GLU A 45 -14.07 -10.20 -0.27
C GLU A 45 -13.36 -10.80 0.96
N THR A 46 -13.41 -10.12 2.10
CA THR A 46 -12.86 -10.64 3.37
C THR A 46 -13.86 -11.48 4.16
N MET A 47 -15.10 -11.64 3.66
CA MET A 47 -16.08 -12.52 4.27
C MET A 47 -15.62 -13.98 4.21
N ASN A 48 -15.81 -14.71 5.31
CA ASN A 48 -15.73 -16.15 5.23
C ASN A 48 -16.96 -16.72 4.49
N GLU A 49 -16.85 -17.96 4.03
CA GLU A 49 -17.89 -18.61 3.22
C GLU A 49 -19.27 -18.63 3.92
N GLU A 50 -19.28 -18.82 5.25
CA GLU A 50 -20.52 -18.85 6.03
C GLU A 50 -21.18 -17.45 6.08
N ALA A 51 -20.40 -16.38 6.27
CA ALA A 51 -20.89 -15.01 6.25
C ALA A 51 -21.42 -14.64 4.86
N ALA A 52 -20.69 -14.97 3.81
CA ALA A 52 -21.09 -14.73 2.43
C ALA A 52 -22.44 -15.43 2.10
N ASN A 53 -22.59 -16.69 2.50
CA ASN A 53 -23.84 -17.44 2.30
C ASN A 53 -25.03 -16.87 3.08
N LYS A 54 -24.81 -16.27 4.26
CA LYS A 54 -25.85 -15.56 5.01
C LYS A 54 -26.30 -14.28 4.30
N ILE A 55 -25.36 -13.51 3.78
CA ILE A 55 -25.63 -12.27 3.02
C ILE A 55 -26.36 -12.58 1.71
N LEU A 56 -26.04 -13.69 1.04
CA LEU A 56 -26.73 -14.11 -0.19
C LEU A 56 -28.25 -14.20 -0.02
N LYS A 57 -28.74 -14.76 1.10
CA LYS A 57 -30.18 -14.90 1.37
C LYS A 57 -30.88 -13.54 1.39
N ILE A 58 -30.22 -12.51 1.88
CA ILE A 58 -30.76 -11.16 1.97
C ILE A 58 -30.65 -10.42 0.65
N LEU A 59 -29.62 -10.72 -0.13
CA LEU A 59 -29.49 -10.14 -1.48
C LEU A 59 -30.51 -10.71 -2.45
N GLU A 60 -30.96 -11.98 -2.22
CA GLU A 60 -32.04 -12.60 -3.01
C GLU A 60 -33.39 -12.01 -2.68
N GLU A 61 -33.69 -11.84 -1.39
CA GLU A 61 -34.98 -11.34 -0.90
C GLU A 61 -34.75 -10.17 0.08
N PRO A 62 -34.35 -9.00 -0.43
CA PRO A 62 -34.09 -7.85 0.42
C PRO A 62 -35.37 -7.33 1.03
N TRP A 63 -35.29 -6.84 2.29
CA TRP A 63 -36.41 -6.13 2.89
C TRP A 63 -36.78 -4.90 2.07
N GLU A 64 -38.06 -4.56 2.05
CA GLU A 64 -38.52 -3.34 1.37
C GLU A 64 -37.69 -2.12 1.76
N LYS A 65 -37.42 -1.28 0.77
CA LYS A 65 -36.65 -0.03 0.94
C LYS A 65 -35.26 -0.22 1.58
N THR A 66 -34.63 -1.34 1.26
CA THR A 66 -33.25 -1.62 1.73
C THR A 66 -32.27 -1.61 0.55
N LEU A 67 -31.23 -0.79 0.66
CA LEU A 67 -30.14 -0.72 -0.31
C LEU A 67 -28.89 -1.36 0.30
N PHE A 68 -28.27 -2.29 -0.44
CA PHE A 68 -26.96 -2.84 -0.13
C PHE A 68 -25.91 -2.21 -1.05
N VAL A 69 -24.83 -1.71 -0.46
CA VAL A 69 -23.66 -1.19 -1.15
C VAL A 69 -22.47 -2.03 -0.70
N LEU A 70 -21.95 -2.86 -1.60
CA LEU A 70 -20.74 -3.66 -1.39
C LEU A 70 -19.57 -2.92 -2.00
N VAL A 71 -18.63 -2.48 -1.18
CA VAL A 71 -17.43 -1.73 -1.64
C VAL A 71 -16.24 -2.68 -1.63
N SER A 72 -15.81 -3.12 -2.81
CA SER A 72 -14.75 -4.12 -2.99
C SER A 72 -13.57 -3.53 -3.75
N GLU A 73 -12.35 -3.88 -3.33
CA GLU A 73 -11.12 -3.62 -4.07
C GLU A 73 -10.75 -4.79 -5.00
N ARG A 74 -11.28 -5.98 -4.70
CA ARG A 74 -10.98 -7.22 -5.40
C ARG A 74 -12.26 -8.00 -5.73
N PRO A 75 -13.05 -7.51 -6.69
CA PRO A 75 -14.31 -8.18 -7.05
C PRO A 75 -14.09 -9.60 -7.59
N ASP A 76 -12.89 -9.90 -8.12
CA ASP A 76 -12.46 -11.25 -8.54
C ASP A 76 -12.46 -12.28 -7.39
N LEU A 77 -12.36 -11.85 -6.15
CA LEU A 77 -12.41 -12.71 -4.96
C LEU A 77 -13.84 -12.90 -4.40
N LEU A 78 -14.80 -12.14 -4.88
CA LEU A 78 -16.20 -12.31 -4.47
C LEU A 78 -16.80 -13.58 -5.05
N LEU A 79 -17.69 -14.20 -4.28
CA LEU A 79 -18.44 -15.34 -4.79
C LEU A 79 -19.24 -14.95 -6.05
N PRO A 80 -19.20 -15.74 -7.13
CA PRO A 80 -20.00 -15.48 -8.33
C PRO A 80 -21.50 -15.31 -8.06
N THR A 81 -21.98 -15.96 -7.00
CA THR A 81 -23.36 -15.87 -6.53
C THR A 81 -23.71 -14.50 -5.94
N ILE A 82 -22.76 -13.77 -5.36
CA ILE A 82 -22.94 -12.38 -4.92
C ILE A 82 -22.96 -11.47 -6.15
N LEU A 83 -21.98 -11.61 -7.04
CA LEU A 83 -21.86 -10.80 -8.26
C LEU A 83 -23.12 -10.91 -9.13
N SER A 84 -23.71 -12.09 -9.25
CA SER A 84 -24.93 -12.29 -10.06
C SER A 84 -26.19 -11.62 -9.49
N ARG A 85 -26.16 -11.19 -8.21
CA ARG A 85 -27.28 -10.52 -7.51
C ARG A 85 -27.04 -9.06 -7.21
N THR A 86 -25.92 -8.55 -7.65
CA THR A 86 -25.53 -7.15 -7.48
C THR A 86 -25.31 -6.50 -8.82
N GLN A 87 -25.56 -5.21 -8.90
CA GLN A 87 -25.16 -4.40 -10.06
C GLN A 87 -23.76 -3.87 -9.81
N GLU A 88 -22.83 -4.24 -10.67
CA GLU A 88 -21.48 -3.72 -10.60
C GLU A 88 -21.43 -2.27 -11.07
N VAL A 89 -20.77 -1.44 -10.29
CA VAL A 89 -20.43 -0.05 -10.62
C VAL A 89 -18.93 0.10 -10.47
N VAL A 90 -18.22 0.19 -11.58
CA VAL A 90 -16.77 0.39 -11.56
C VAL A 90 -16.48 1.86 -11.28
N VAL A 91 -15.70 2.12 -10.21
CA VAL A 91 -15.15 3.43 -9.89
C VAL A 91 -13.70 3.46 -10.39
N PRO A 92 -13.42 4.08 -11.53
CA PRO A 92 -12.06 4.14 -12.07
C PRO A 92 -11.19 5.06 -11.20
N ARG A 93 -9.88 4.86 -11.29
CA ARG A 93 -8.93 5.85 -10.79
C ARG A 93 -9.05 7.12 -11.60
N LEU A 94 -8.69 8.24 -11.02
CA LEU A 94 -8.63 9.52 -11.72
C LEU A 94 -7.59 9.47 -12.84
N THR A 95 -7.86 10.17 -13.93
CA THR A 95 -6.86 10.40 -14.97
C THR A 95 -5.78 11.38 -14.51
N ASP A 96 -4.66 11.42 -15.22
CA ASP A 96 -3.59 12.37 -14.91
C ASP A 96 -4.07 13.83 -15.02
N GLU A 97 -4.97 14.14 -15.95
CA GLU A 97 -5.57 15.45 -16.13
C GLU A 97 -6.46 15.83 -14.94
N GLU A 98 -7.24 14.87 -14.42
CA GLU A 98 -8.10 15.10 -13.27
C GLU A 98 -7.28 15.31 -11.99
N VAL A 99 -6.20 14.54 -11.79
CA VAL A 99 -5.27 14.73 -10.67
C VAL A 99 -4.55 16.07 -10.77
N HIS A 100 -4.12 16.47 -11.97
CA HIS A 100 -3.51 17.77 -12.23
C HIS A 100 -4.47 18.91 -11.86
N ALA A 101 -5.71 18.85 -12.37
CA ALA A 101 -6.74 19.85 -12.08
C ALA A 101 -7.05 19.95 -10.58
N GLU A 102 -7.06 18.82 -9.86
CA GLU A 102 -7.25 18.79 -8.42
C GLU A 102 -6.08 19.44 -7.66
N LEU A 103 -4.83 19.19 -8.08
CA LEU A 103 -3.65 19.84 -7.51
C LEU A 103 -3.69 21.35 -7.69
N GLU A 104 -4.04 21.84 -8.90
CA GLU A 104 -4.20 23.27 -9.17
C GLU A 104 -5.33 23.89 -8.34
N ARG A 105 -6.46 23.17 -8.20
CA ARG A 105 -7.59 23.58 -7.36
C ARG A 105 -7.19 23.74 -5.90
N ARG A 106 -6.30 22.91 -5.41
CA ARG A 106 -5.73 22.96 -4.05
C ARG A 106 -4.64 24.02 -3.87
N GLY A 107 -4.28 24.73 -4.94
CA GLY A 107 -3.34 25.86 -4.92
C GLY A 107 -1.89 25.49 -5.20
N GLU A 108 -1.60 24.26 -5.61
CA GLU A 108 -0.25 23.91 -6.08
C GLU A 108 0.02 24.63 -7.41
N ARG A 109 1.23 25.18 -7.56
CA ARG A 109 1.63 25.97 -8.72
C ARG A 109 2.97 25.55 -9.32
N ASP A 110 3.72 24.70 -8.62
CA ASP A 110 4.99 24.19 -9.11
C ASP A 110 4.78 23.09 -10.16
N PRO A 111 5.13 23.31 -11.43
CA PRO A 111 4.87 22.34 -12.51
C PRO A 111 5.62 21.01 -12.28
N GLU A 112 6.83 21.03 -11.71
CA GLU A 112 7.58 19.81 -11.42
C GLU A 112 6.92 19.01 -10.30
N LYS A 113 6.45 19.69 -9.28
CA LYS A 113 5.74 19.06 -8.16
C LYS A 113 4.39 18.50 -8.61
N ILE A 114 3.62 19.25 -9.40
CA ILE A 114 2.35 18.78 -9.99
C ILE A 114 2.61 17.51 -10.80
N ARG A 115 3.57 17.51 -11.72
CA ARG A 115 3.91 16.34 -12.54
C ARG A 115 4.31 15.12 -11.70
N THR A 116 5.11 15.35 -10.67
CA THR A 116 5.59 14.28 -9.78
C THR A 116 4.44 13.71 -8.95
N PHE A 117 3.61 14.56 -8.35
CA PHE A 117 2.50 14.13 -7.50
C PHE A 117 1.40 13.44 -8.29
N THR A 118 1.13 13.89 -9.53
CA THR A 118 0.21 13.21 -10.45
C THR A 118 0.66 11.77 -10.69
N ARG A 119 1.94 11.57 -10.98
CA ARG A 119 2.50 10.22 -11.21
C ARG A 119 2.51 9.36 -9.93
N LEU A 120 2.90 9.94 -8.79
CA LEU A 120 2.96 9.21 -7.52
C LEU A 120 1.58 8.79 -7.05
N ALA A 121 0.59 9.68 -7.17
CA ALA A 121 -0.78 9.38 -6.81
C ALA A 121 -1.41 8.32 -7.72
N ALA A 122 -0.97 8.23 -9.00
CA ALA A 122 -1.47 7.27 -9.98
C ALA A 122 -3.01 7.18 -10.00
N GLY A 123 -3.68 8.34 -9.89
CA GLY A 123 -5.13 8.45 -9.87
C GLY A 123 -5.80 8.17 -8.52
N ASP A 124 -5.02 7.95 -7.45
CA ASP A 124 -5.52 7.73 -6.10
C ASP A 124 -5.53 9.04 -5.30
N LEU A 125 -6.75 9.52 -4.95
CA LEU A 125 -6.90 10.77 -4.18
C LEU A 125 -6.42 10.65 -2.74
N ILE A 126 -6.47 9.46 -2.15
CA ILE A 126 -6.00 9.26 -0.77
C ILE A 126 -4.48 9.39 -0.76
N GLU A 127 -3.81 8.71 -1.70
CA GLU A 127 -2.35 8.86 -1.84
C GLU A 127 -1.97 10.30 -2.17
N LEU A 128 -2.74 10.99 -3.02
CA LEU A 128 -2.53 12.41 -3.29
C LEU A 128 -2.65 13.27 -2.02
N GLU A 129 -3.62 12.98 -1.16
CA GLU A 129 -3.76 13.68 0.13
C GLU A 129 -2.56 13.43 1.05
N HIS A 130 -2.10 12.19 1.15
CA HIS A 130 -0.90 11.86 1.94
C HIS A 130 0.33 12.60 1.42
N LEU A 131 0.52 12.64 0.10
CA LEU A 131 1.61 13.40 -0.53
C LEU A 131 1.53 14.89 -0.23
N LEU A 132 0.33 15.50 -0.29
CA LEU A 132 0.13 16.92 -0.03
C LEU A 132 0.32 17.31 1.44
N ARG A 133 -0.11 16.46 2.37
CA ARG A 133 0.06 16.68 3.81
C ARG A 133 1.48 16.41 4.29
N GLY A 134 2.30 15.77 3.45
CA GLY A 134 3.61 15.29 3.87
C GLY A 134 3.53 14.14 4.90
N GLU A 135 2.33 13.59 5.14
CA GLU A 135 2.10 12.54 6.14
C GLU A 135 2.76 11.20 5.75
N GLY A 136 3.03 11.00 4.46
CA GLY A 136 3.92 9.94 3.99
C GLY A 136 5.41 10.25 4.16
N ASN A 137 5.75 11.51 4.47
CA ASN A 137 7.13 11.98 4.51
C ASN A 137 7.86 11.63 5.81
N GLU A 138 7.19 11.49 6.97
CA GLU A 138 7.91 11.14 8.20
C GLU A 138 8.26 9.65 8.22
N LEU A 139 7.31 8.76 7.93
CA LEU A 139 7.61 7.33 7.80
C LEU A 139 8.53 7.06 6.59
N ARG A 140 8.28 7.69 5.44
CA ARG A 140 9.15 7.61 4.25
C ARG A 140 10.51 8.27 4.47
N LYS A 141 10.62 9.28 5.33
CA LYS A 141 11.89 9.91 5.66
C LYS A 141 12.79 8.96 6.43
N ASP A 142 12.25 8.26 7.41
CA ASP A 142 13.00 7.26 8.16
C ASP A 142 13.40 6.08 7.25
N ASP A 143 12.48 5.59 6.42
CA ASP A 143 12.75 4.54 5.43
C ASP A 143 13.82 4.97 4.42
N PHE A 144 13.77 6.20 3.95
CA PHE A 144 14.79 6.77 3.07
C PHE A 144 16.15 6.93 3.75
N GLU A 145 16.18 7.35 5.02
CA GLU A 145 17.41 7.44 5.79
C GLU A 145 18.03 6.05 6.03
N PHE A 146 17.22 5.05 6.33
CA PHE A 146 17.66 3.65 6.41
C PHE A 146 18.23 3.15 5.08
N PHE A 147 17.56 3.45 3.97
CA PHE A 147 18.06 3.09 2.64
C PHE A 147 19.40 3.77 2.34
N CYS A 148 19.51 5.08 2.54
CA CYS A 148 20.76 5.82 2.33
C CYS A 148 21.91 5.29 3.18
N SER A 149 21.64 4.97 4.46
CA SER A 149 22.62 4.38 5.36
C SER A 149 23.09 3.01 4.88
N LEU A 150 22.14 2.14 4.53
CA LEU A 150 22.44 0.81 3.98
C LEU A 150 23.37 0.92 2.76
N MET A 151 23.04 1.78 1.79
CA MET A 151 23.83 1.94 0.57
C MET A 151 25.23 2.48 0.85
N ARG A 152 25.36 3.47 1.75
CA ARG A 152 26.64 4.04 2.15
C ARG A 152 27.53 3.04 2.90
N LEU A 153 26.96 2.32 3.85
CA LEU A 153 27.66 1.30 4.63
C LEU A 153 28.11 0.13 3.74
N SER A 154 27.23 -0.30 2.83
CA SER A 154 27.51 -1.36 1.86
C SER A 154 28.65 -0.98 0.92
N TYR A 155 28.66 0.23 0.38
CA TYR A 155 29.72 0.72 -0.48
C TYR A 155 31.09 0.79 0.23
N ASN A 156 31.09 1.18 1.51
CA ASN A 156 32.30 1.37 2.32
C ASN A 156 32.80 0.11 3.05
N ASP A 157 32.23 -1.09 2.81
CA ASP A 157 32.59 -2.37 3.47
C ASP A 157 32.46 -2.38 5.01
N LYS A 158 31.55 -1.61 5.53
CA LYS A 158 31.40 -1.44 6.97
C LYS A 158 30.52 -2.51 7.59
N HIS A 159 31.00 -3.77 7.56
CA HIS A 159 30.19 -4.93 7.95
C HIS A 159 29.69 -4.88 9.39
N LEU A 160 30.48 -4.39 10.35
CA LEU A 160 30.03 -4.26 11.74
C LEU A 160 28.92 -3.21 11.87
N GLU A 161 29.04 -2.09 11.15
CA GLU A 161 28.01 -1.06 11.12
C GLU A 161 26.76 -1.52 10.39
N LEU A 162 26.88 -2.39 9.36
CA LEU A 162 25.74 -3.05 8.71
C LEU A 162 24.98 -3.99 9.65
N MET A 163 25.66 -4.69 10.55
CA MET A 163 24.99 -5.51 11.56
C MET A 163 24.24 -4.64 12.57
N ALA A 164 24.83 -3.54 13.04
CA ALA A 164 24.13 -2.59 13.91
C ALA A 164 22.91 -1.95 13.21
N TRP A 165 23.05 -1.58 11.96
CA TRP A 165 21.92 -1.11 11.12
C TRP A 165 20.79 -2.16 11.03
N ALA A 166 21.15 -3.43 10.85
CA ALA A 166 20.16 -4.50 10.78
C ALA A 166 19.43 -4.71 12.12
N GLU A 167 20.12 -4.57 13.25
CA GLU A 167 19.51 -4.60 14.58
C GLU A 167 18.53 -3.43 14.77
N GLU A 168 18.88 -2.24 14.31
CA GLU A 168 18.02 -1.05 14.42
C GLU A 168 16.73 -1.24 13.61
N VAL A 169 16.82 -1.64 12.33
CA VAL A 169 15.66 -1.92 11.48
C VAL A 169 14.82 -3.09 12.05
N ALA A 170 15.45 -4.06 12.70
CA ALA A 170 14.74 -5.18 13.33
C ALA A 170 13.87 -4.76 14.52
N GLN A 171 14.09 -3.59 15.14
CA GLN A 171 13.24 -3.05 16.22
C GLN A 171 11.94 -2.44 15.70
N LEU A 172 11.86 -2.13 14.42
CA LEU A 172 10.64 -1.61 13.81
C LEU A 172 9.50 -2.65 13.86
N SER A 173 8.26 -2.18 13.84
CA SER A 173 7.11 -3.08 13.67
C SER A 173 7.20 -3.82 12.33
N ARG A 174 6.57 -5.01 12.24
CA ARG A 174 6.57 -5.77 10.97
C ARG A 174 5.93 -5.03 9.81
N GLU A 175 5.01 -4.15 10.09
CA GLU A 175 4.38 -3.30 9.08
C GLU A 175 5.40 -2.27 8.55
N GLN A 176 6.14 -1.61 9.43
CA GLN A 176 7.22 -0.68 9.06
C GLN A 176 8.37 -1.39 8.33
N GLN A 177 8.78 -2.57 8.79
CA GLN A 177 9.80 -3.38 8.09
C GLN A 177 9.39 -3.70 6.65
N ARG A 178 8.12 -4.01 6.41
CA ARG A 178 7.60 -4.25 5.07
C ARG A 178 7.50 -2.99 4.24
N ALA A 179 7.10 -1.88 4.85
CA ALA A 179 7.05 -0.57 4.20
C ALA A 179 8.45 -0.15 3.73
N PHE A 180 9.44 -0.25 4.60
CA PHE A 180 10.85 -0.01 4.27
C PHE A 180 11.33 -0.85 3.08
N LEU A 181 11.09 -2.17 3.08
CA LEU A 181 11.52 -3.03 1.97
C LEU A 181 10.79 -2.70 0.66
N THR A 182 9.52 -2.32 0.73
CA THR A 182 8.76 -1.86 -0.45
C THR A 182 9.35 -0.57 -1.01
N ASP A 183 9.69 0.38 -0.14
CA ASP A 183 10.30 1.65 -0.55
C ASP A 183 11.73 1.46 -1.06
N ALA A 184 12.50 0.54 -0.47
CA ALA A 184 13.82 0.17 -0.97
C ALA A 184 13.78 -0.37 -2.41
N VAL A 185 12.81 -1.24 -2.74
CA VAL A 185 12.59 -1.71 -4.12
C VAL A 185 12.24 -0.54 -5.05
N ARG A 186 11.39 0.39 -4.62
CA ARG A 186 11.06 1.61 -5.37
C ARG A 186 12.31 2.43 -5.66
N LEU A 187 13.12 2.73 -4.65
CA LEU A 187 14.33 3.54 -4.79
C LEU A 187 15.40 2.87 -5.67
N LEU A 188 15.54 1.55 -5.59
CA LEU A 188 16.41 0.79 -6.50
C LEU A 188 15.93 0.90 -7.95
N ARG A 189 14.62 0.72 -8.20
CA ARG A 189 14.02 0.88 -9.53
C ARG A 189 14.22 2.29 -10.07
N GLU A 190 13.95 3.32 -9.27
CA GLU A 190 14.13 4.70 -9.67
C GLU A 190 15.60 5.02 -9.99
N SER A 191 16.54 4.52 -9.18
CA SER A 191 17.98 4.66 -9.45
C SER A 191 18.39 3.99 -10.74
N TYR A 192 17.81 2.83 -11.06
CA TYR A 192 18.04 2.14 -12.33
C TYR A 192 17.48 2.92 -13.52
N LEU A 193 16.28 3.50 -13.41
CA LEU A 193 15.70 4.35 -14.46
C LEU A 193 16.61 5.54 -14.78
N LEU A 194 17.18 6.17 -13.74
CA LEU A 194 18.15 7.25 -13.92
C LEU A 194 19.44 6.77 -14.60
N HIS A 195 19.95 5.59 -14.23
CA HIS A 195 21.11 4.96 -14.87
C HIS A 195 20.85 4.68 -16.36
N ALA A 196 19.67 4.19 -16.70
CA ALA A 196 19.24 3.88 -18.06
C ALA A 196 18.95 5.14 -18.92
N GLY A 197 19.07 6.35 -18.37
CA GLY A 197 18.75 7.59 -19.07
C GLY A 197 17.24 7.86 -19.19
N LEU A 198 16.42 7.13 -18.44
CA LEU A 198 14.96 7.23 -18.44
C LEU A 198 14.44 8.14 -17.31
N GLY A 199 15.17 9.19 -16.97
CA GLY A 199 14.81 10.12 -15.89
C GLY A 199 13.47 10.82 -16.09
N GLU A 200 12.97 10.89 -17.33
CA GLU A 200 11.65 11.49 -17.62
C GLU A 200 10.48 10.72 -17.02
N ILE A 201 10.62 9.40 -16.84
CA ILE A 201 9.59 8.56 -16.21
C ILE A 201 9.85 8.32 -14.73
N SER A 202 10.91 8.89 -14.17
CA SER A 202 11.22 8.83 -12.73
C SER A 202 10.22 9.66 -11.93
N CYS A 203 9.83 9.13 -10.77
CA CYS A 203 8.91 9.76 -9.83
C CYS A 203 9.62 10.33 -8.60
N LEU A 204 10.93 10.58 -8.70
CA LEU A 204 11.73 11.12 -7.60
C LEU A 204 11.59 12.63 -7.47
N TRP A 205 11.53 13.09 -6.22
CA TRP A 205 11.50 14.50 -5.89
C TRP A 205 12.41 14.83 -4.68
N GLY A 206 12.88 16.08 -4.59
CA GLY A 206 13.61 16.56 -3.41
C GLY A 206 14.92 15.82 -3.12
N GLU A 207 15.13 15.40 -1.88
CA GLU A 207 16.35 14.73 -1.42
C GLU A 207 16.50 13.32 -2.03
N GLU A 208 15.39 12.62 -2.26
CA GLU A 208 15.43 11.32 -2.95
C GLU A 208 16.03 11.45 -4.36
N ALA A 209 15.58 12.47 -5.12
CA ALA A 209 16.08 12.72 -6.45
C ALA A 209 17.59 13.03 -6.46
N LYS A 210 18.08 13.80 -5.48
CA LYS A 210 19.51 14.09 -5.33
C LYS A 210 20.31 12.82 -5.03
N PHE A 211 19.85 12.05 -4.06
CA PHE A 211 20.52 10.81 -3.67
C PHE A 211 20.55 9.81 -4.81
N CYS A 212 19.41 9.51 -5.42
CA CYS A 212 19.29 8.51 -6.47
C CYS A 212 20.09 8.90 -7.74
N ARG A 213 20.18 10.19 -8.10
CA ARG A 213 21.07 10.64 -9.18
C ARG A 213 22.54 10.33 -8.90
N ASN A 214 22.99 10.54 -7.66
CA ASN A 214 24.36 10.23 -7.25
C ASN A 214 24.60 8.72 -7.10
N PHE A 215 23.54 7.97 -6.80
CA PHE A 215 23.59 6.53 -6.61
C PHE A 215 23.38 5.73 -7.90
N ALA A 216 22.72 6.30 -8.91
CA ALA A 216 22.46 5.68 -10.21
C ALA A 216 23.67 5.01 -10.87
N PRO A 217 24.92 5.58 -10.82
CA PRO A 217 26.09 4.92 -11.40
C PRO A 217 26.44 3.56 -10.77
N PHE A 218 25.94 3.27 -9.56
CA PHE A 218 26.20 2.01 -8.84
C PHE A 218 25.13 0.94 -9.09
N ILE A 219 24.08 1.29 -9.83
CA ILE A 219 22.98 0.39 -10.19
C ILE A 219 22.97 0.19 -11.70
N GLY A 220 23.06 -1.04 -12.15
CA GLY A 220 23.05 -1.39 -13.57
C GLY A 220 22.44 -2.76 -13.82
N ASN A 221 22.42 -3.21 -15.09
CA ASN A 221 21.85 -4.50 -15.50
C ASN A 221 22.43 -5.69 -14.74
N GLN A 222 23.68 -5.58 -14.28
CA GLN A 222 24.41 -6.66 -13.63
C GLN A 222 23.98 -6.89 -12.17
N ASN A 223 23.35 -5.92 -11.50
CA ASN A 223 23.01 -6.06 -10.09
C ASN A 223 21.56 -5.74 -9.73
N ILE A 224 20.82 -5.00 -10.55
CA ILE A 224 19.45 -4.56 -10.22
C ILE A 224 18.51 -5.74 -9.93
N GLU A 225 18.51 -6.77 -10.79
CA GLU A 225 17.63 -7.93 -10.60
C GLU A 225 17.93 -8.66 -9.29
N SER A 226 19.22 -8.83 -8.97
CA SER A 226 19.64 -9.50 -7.74
C SER A 226 19.30 -8.67 -6.49
N LEU A 227 19.45 -7.35 -6.55
CA LEU A 227 19.11 -6.45 -5.43
C LEU A 227 17.60 -6.46 -5.16
N VAL A 228 16.77 -6.41 -6.21
CA VAL A 228 15.32 -6.47 -6.09
C VAL A 228 14.88 -7.83 -5.55
N ALA A 229 15.40 -8.92 -6.12
CA ALA A 229 15.07 -10.27 -5.66
C ALA A 229 15.42 -10.50 -4.18
N GLU A 230 16.55 -9.93 -3.71
CA GLU A 230 16.94 -10.03 -2.30
C GLU A 230 15.98 -9.25 -1.38
N ALA A 231 15.54 -8.06 -1.79
CA ALA A 231 14.56 -7.28 -1.03
C ALA A 231 13.20 -7.99 -0.98
N GLU A 232 12.75 -8.57 -2.09
CA GLU A 232 11.50 -9.36 -2.16
C GLU A 232 11.59 -10.63 -1.30
N SER A 233 12.75 -11.31 -1.29
CA SER A 233 13.01 -12.47 -0.43
C SER A 233 12.92 -12.07 1.05
N ALA A 234 13.57 -10.97 1.44
CA ALA A 234 13.49 -10.45 2.81
C ALA A 234 12.03 -10.13 3.19
N MET A 235 11.28 -9.50 2.30
CA MET A 235 9.86 -9.19 2.51
C MET A 235 9.02 -10.45 2.70
N ALA A 236 9.25 -11.49 1.90
CA ALA A 236 8.57 -12.77 2.04
C ALA A 236 8.87 -13.45 3.39
N GLN A 237 10.13 -13.42 3.83
CA GLN A 237 10.55 -13.99 5.12
C GLN A 237 9.92 -13.22 6.30
N ILE A 238 9.81 -11.89 6.24
CA ILE A 238 9.12 -11.07 7.27
C ILE A 238 7.63 -11.42 7.32
N ARG A 239 6.98 -11.64 6.16
CA ARG A 239 5.57 -12.09 6.09
C ARG A 239 5.37 -13.47 6.72
N GLN A 240 6.34 -14.35 6.59
CA GLN A 240 6.33 -15.71 7.14
C GLN A 240 6.79 -15.76 8.61
N ASN A 241 6.85 -14.62 9.29
CA ASN A 241 7.31 -14.51 10.67
C ASN A 241 8.78 -14.88 10.91
N GLY A 242 9.64 -14.76 9.92
CA GLY A 242 11.09 -14.89 10.07
C GLY A 242 11.65 -13.97 11.17
N ASN A 243 12.80 -14.33 11.73
CA ASN A 243 13.47 -13.48 12.72
C ASN A 243 14.02 -12.21 12.03
N PRO A 244 13.55 -11.00 12.40
CA PRO A 244 13.91 -9.78 11.68
C PRO A 244 15.41 -9.51 11.68
N THR A 245 16.10 -9.70 12.81
CA THR A 245 17.55 -9.45 12.91
C THR A 245 18.31 -10.33 11.91
N ILE A 246 17.97 -11.62 11.81
CA ILE A 246 18.62 -12.53 10.86
C ILE A 246 18.31 -12.10 9.42
N VAL A 247 17.05 -11.79 9.12
CA VAL A 247 16.61 -11.38 7.78
C VAL A 247 17.33 -10.11 7.34
N PHE A 248 17.34 -9.06 8.16
CA PHE A 248 17.98 -7.80 7.80
C PHE A 248 19.50 -7.86 7.80
N THR A 249 20.12 -8.68 8.67
CA THR A 249 21.58 -8.92 8.61
C THR A 249 21.96 -9.59 7.29
N TYR A 250 21.22 -10.64 6.90
CA TYR A 250 21.47 -11.32 5.64
C TYR A 250 21.25 -10.39 4.45
N PHE A 251 20.15 -9.65 4.44
CA PHE A 251 19.82 -8.66 3.41
C PHE A 251 20.93 -7.61 3.26
N ALA A 252 21.37 -6.98 4.36
CA ALA A 252 22.40 -5.95 4.33
C ALA A 252 23.75 -6.48 3.80
N LEU A 253 24.16 -7.67 4.23
CA LEU A 253 25.39 -8.29 3.76
C LEU A 253 25.31 -8.73 2.29
N SER A 254 24.14 -9.19 1.83
CA SER A 254 23.90 -9.50 0.42
C SER A 254 23.97 -8.26 -0.46
N VAL A 255 23.32 -7.17 -0.05
CA VAL A 255 23.38 -5.86 -0.74
C VAL A 255 24.82 -5.37 -0.84
N SER A 256 25.60 -5.45 0.25
CA SER A 256 27.02 -5.05 0.24
C SER A 256 27.87 -5.80 -0.79
N LYS A 257 27.60 -7.08 -1.02
CA LYS A 257 28.29 -7.86 -2.04
C LYS A 257 27.90 -7.47 -3.46
N MET A 258 26.66 -7.06 -3.67
CA MET A 258 26.12 -6.75 -5.00
C MET A 258 26.53 -5.35 -5.49
N ILE A 259 26.58 -4.36 -4.60
CA ILE A 259 26.94 -2.97 -4.96
C ILE A 259 28.41 -2.85 -5.38
N LYS A 260 29.29 -3.70 -4.91
CA LYS A 260 30.73 -3.66 -5.25
C LYS A 260 31.10 -4.24 -6.60
N LYS A 261 30.20 -4.86 -7.28
CA LYS A 261 30.45 -5.53 -8.58
C LYS A 261 30.35 -4.61 -9.79
N LEU A 262 30.30 -3.29 -9.59
CA LEU A 262 30.29 -2.28 -10.67
C LEU A 262 31.66 -1.77 -11.02
#